data_b572f5b7600ef225f87d967e7df9ce6d
#
_entry.id   b572f5b7600ef225f87d967e7df9ce6d
#
_cell.length_a   1.000
_cell.length_b   1.000
_cell.length_c   1.000
_cell.angle_alpha   90.00
_cell.angle_beta   90.00
_cell.angle_gamma   90.00
#
_symmetry.space_group_name_H-M   'P 1'
#
loop_
_entity.id
_entity.type
_entity.pdbx_description
1 polymer ?
#
loop_
_entity_poly.entity_id
_entity_poly.type
_entity_poly.pdbx_seq_one_letter_code
_entity_poly.pdbx_strand_id
1 'polypeptide(L)'
;ANSTSNNSVAITSNVNWTVADDQTWLTVTPASGSNNGTLSFTATTANTSANARTATVTVSASGVTSQTITVTQAGTAVVNSLTLSTSALNPSASSGGTQVGVTSNVTWTASTDQSWLTITPTTGSNNGTIGVTYPANSGSTRVATITVTGGGIIRTVIVTQLGTNASLVVSPASVALGTAINSNGTFTIT
;
A
#
# COMPACT_ATOMS: atom_id res chain seq x y z
N ALA A 1 11.04 -4.87 18.31
CA ALA A 1 10.36 -5.49 19.43
C ALA A 1 11.35 -6.40 20.12
N ASN A 2 11.67 -6.11 21.38
CA ASN A 2 12.53 -6.92 22.22
C ASN A 2 11.68 -8.11 22.69
N SER A 3 11.79 -9.23 21.97
CA SER A 3 11.19 -10.49 22.42
C SER A 3 12.03 -11.00 23.59
N THR A 4 11.51 -10.95 24.79
CA THR A 4 12.02 -11.68 25.96
C THR A 4 11.69 -13.16 25.82
N SER A 5 12.20 -13.80 24.78
CA SER A 5 12.25 -15.26 24.73
C SER A 5 13.43 -15.71 25.58
N ASN A 6 13.24 -16.81 26.30
CA ASN A 6 14.23 -17.44 27.15
C ASN A 6 15.44 -17.81 26.28
N ASN A 7 16.47 -16.95 26.25
CA ASN A 7 17.64 -17.09 25.39
C ASN A 7 18.66 -18.04 26.03
N SER A 8 18.22 -19.07 26.75
CA SER A 8 19.08 -20.02 27.42
C SER A 8 18.60 -21.46 27.27
N VAL A 9 19.56 -22.38 27.19
CA VAL A 9 19.34 -23.84 27.16
C VAL A 9 20.23 -24.51 28.19
N ALA A 10 19.64 -25.38 29.00
CA ALA A 10 20.39 -26.17 29.96
C ALA A 10 21.10 -27.34 29.26
N ILE A 11 22.33 -27.61 29.66
CA ILE A 11 23.08 -28.80 29.31
C ILE A 11 23.09 -29.71 30.55
N THR A 12 22.68 -30.97 30.36
CA THR A 12 22.89 -32.03 31.35
C THR A 12 23.98 -32.96 30.84
N SER A 13 25.10 -32.99 31.51
CA SER A 13 26.29 -33.76 31.10
C SER A 13 27.07 -34.22 32.33
N ASN A 14 27.85 -35.29 32.14
CA ASN A 14 28.86 -35.76 33.12
C ASN A 14 30.27 -35.75 32.47
N VAL A 15 30.45 -35.11 31.33
CA VAL A 15 31.70 -35.01 30.60
C VAL A 15 31.95 -33.54 30.19
N ASN A 16 33.17 -33.29 29.70
CA ASN A 16 33.49 -31.99 29.07
C ASN A 16 32.83 -31.86 27.72
N TRP A 17 32.35 -30.67 27.41
CA TRP A 17 31.66 -30.36 26.15
C TRP A 17 32.15 -29.06 25.54
N THR A 18 31.98 -28.93 24.24
CA THR A 18 32.28 -27.72 23.46
C THR A 18 31.07 -27.33 22.65
N VAL A 19 30.95 -26.05 22.30
CA VAL A 19 29.85 -25.49 21.52
C VAL A 19 30.43 -24.74 20.32
N ALA A 20 29.83 -24.95 19.14
CA ALA A 20 30.10 -24.18 17.96
C ALA A 20 28.76 -23.80 17.29
N ASP A 21 28.70 -22.63 16.66
CA ASP A 21 27.58 -22.20 15.83
C ASP A 21 28.06 -21.96 14.39
N ASP A 22 27.11 -21.97 13.45
CA ASP A 22 27.37 -21.86 12.01
C ASP A 22 27.14 -20.43 11.48
N GLN A 23 26.82 -19.45 12.34
CA GLN A 23 26.39 -18.12 11.92
C GLN A 23 27.07 -16.99 12.69
N THR A 24 27.62 -16.02 11.97
CA THR A 24 28.32 -14.86 12.54
C THR A 24 27.44 -13.87 13.29
N TRP A 25 26.11 -13.91 13.08
CA TRP A 25 25.15 -13.05 13.76
C TRP A 25 24.74 -13.54 15.16
N LEU A 26 25.13 -14.78 15.52
CA LEU A 26 24.84 -15.40 16.80
C LEU A 26 26.12 -15.50 17.64
N THR A 27 26.01 -15.27 18.93
CA THR A 27 27.05 -15.60 19.90
C THR A 27 26.45 -16.54 20.95
N VAL A 28 27.14 -17.64 21.23
CA VAL A 28 26.76 -18.62 22.26
C VAL A 28 27.80 -18.60 23.36
N THR A 29 27.35 -18.50 24.60
CA THR A 29 28.23 -18.43 25.77
C THR A 29 27.73 -19.35 26.87
N PRO A 30 28.63 -20.15 27.52
CA PRO A 30 30.04 -20.35 27.21
C PRO A 30 30.27 -21.26 26.00
N ALA A 31 31.43 -21.14 25.35
CA ALA A 31 31.83 -21.99 24.22
C ALA A 31 32.29 -23.39 24.64
N SER A 32 32.48 -23.64 25.94
CA SER A 32 32.83 -24.96 26.50
C SER A 32 32.46 -25.02 27.97
N GLY A 33 32.35 -26.23 28.49
CA GLY A 33 32.10 -26.46 29.92
C GLY A 33 32.32 -27.91 30.30
N SER A 34 32.05 -28.21 31.58
CA SER A 34 32.10 -29.56 32.14
C SER A 34 30.89 -29.80 32.99
N ASN A 35 30.38 -31.05 32.99
CA ASN A 35 29.16 -31.43 33.70
C ASN A 35 27.95 -30.58 33.23
N ASN A 36 26.99 -30.39 34.13
CA ASN A 36 25.81 -29.58 33.85
C ASN A 36 26.20 -28.11 33.63
N GLY A 37 25.49 -27.44 32.71
CA GLY A 37 25.74 -26.04 32.37
C GLY A 37 24.51 -25.37 31.79
N THR A 38 24.65 -24.10 31.45
CA THR A 38 23.63 -23.32 30.73
C THR A 38 24.26 -22.53 29.62
N LEU A 39 23.72 -22.65 28.43
CA LEU A 39 24.08 -21.82 27.27
C LEU A 39 23.17 -20.60 27.19
N SER A 40 23.77 -19.46 26.94
CA SER A 40 23.08 -18.21 26.63
C SER A 40 23.31 -17.84 25.16
N PHE A 41 22.27 -17.35 24.48
CA PHE A 41 22.28 -17.01 23.07
C PHE A 41 22.06 -15.50 22.92
N THR A 42 22.94 -14.84 22.16
CA THR A 42 22.85 -13.41 21.88
C THR A 42 22.96 -13.16 20.39
N ALA A 43 21.95 -12.51 19.79
CA ALA A 43 22.04 -12.03 18.44
C ALA A 43 22.85 -10.72 18.41
N THR A 44 23.98 -10.72 17.68
CA THR A 44 24.89 -9.58 17.57
C THR A 44 24.41 -8.52 16.59
N THR A 45 23.55 -8.90 15.64
CA THR A 45 22.95 -8.00 14.66
C THR A 45 21.46 -8.22 14.53
N ALA A 46 20.71 -7.14 14.23
CA ALA A 46 19.28 -7.23 13.91
C ALA A 46 19.06 -7.97 12.58
N ASN A 47 17.97 -8.75 12.49
CA ASN A 47 17.53 -9.28 11.22
C ASN A 47 16.61 -8.26 10.53
N THR A 48 17.15 -7.52 9.58
CA THR A 48 16.42 -6.50 8.79
C THR A 48 15.65 -7.08 7.62
N SER A 49 15.80 -8.40 7.33
CA SER A 49 14.99 -9.10 6.32
C SER A 49 13.55 -9.27 6.81
N ALA A 50 12.59 -9.34 5.89
CA ALA A 50 11.21 -9.72 6.21
C ALA A 50 11.10 -11.18 6.70
N ASN A 51 12.04 -12.05 6.28
CA ASN A 51 12.06 -13.45 6.63
C ASN A 51 12.90 -13.71 7.88
N ALA A 52 12.49 -14.69 8.68
CA ALA A 52 13.30 -15.20 9.77
C ALA A 52 14.60 -15.81 9.24
N ARG A 53 15.66 -15.76 10.04
CA ARG A 53 16.93 -16.47 9.80
C ARG A 53 17.20 -17.46 10.92
N THR A 54 17.93 -18.52 10.61
CA THR A 54 18.25 -19.61 11.53
C THR A 54 19.73 -19.81 11.67
N ALA A 55 20.17 -20.28 12.82
CA ALA A 55 21.49 -20.76 13.09
C ALA A 55 21.40 -22.17 13.70
N THR A 56 22.38 -23.00 13.41
CA THR A 56 22.55 -24.31 14.04
C THR A 56 23.70 -24.22 15.03
N VAL A 57 23.41 -24.51 16.28
CA VAL A 57 24.41 -24.62 17.35
C VAL A 57 24.63 -26.09 17.64
N THR A 58 25.88 -26.53 17.58
CA THR A 58 26.29 -27.90 17.82
C THR A 58 27.01 -28.00 19.15
N VAL A 59 26.53 -28.86 20.03
CA VAL A 59 27.17 -29.21 21.29
C VAL A 59 27.80 -30.60 21.12
N SER A 60 29.11 -30.68 21.35
CA SER A 60 29.91 -31.88 21.13
C SER A 60 30.66 -32.28 22.40
N ALA A 61 30.79 -33.58 22.63
CA ALA A 61 31.56 -34.14 23.71
C ALA A 61 32.25 -35.45 23.27
N SER A 62 33.41 -35.76 23.85
CA SER A 62 34.14 -36.99 23.51
C SER A 62 33.32 -38.23 23.89
N GLY A 63 33.24 -39.16 22.92
CA GLY A 63 32.52 -40.41 23.13
C GLY A 63 30.99 -40.32 23.14
N VAL A 64 30.42 -39.17 22.83
CA VAL A 64 28.96 -38.93 22.79
C VAL A 64 28.56 -38.35 21.43
N THR A 65 27.39 -38.72 20.93
CA THR A 65 26.82 -38.14 19.69
C THR A 65 26.52 -36.65 19.94
N SER A 66 27.00 -35.79 19.06
CA SER A 66 26.74 -34.36 19.10
C SER A 66 25.25 -34.07 19.04
N GLN A 67 24.83 -33.02 19.76
CA GLN A 67 23.46 -32.54 19.79
C GLN A 67 23.39 -31.17 19.09
N THR A 68 22.27 -30.88 18.43
CA THR A 68 22.07 -29.62 17.73
C THR A 68 20.89 -28.84 18.31
N ILE A 69 21.03 -27.51 18.32
CA ILE A 69 20.01 -26.56 18.72
C ILE A 69 19.78 -25.62 17.54
N THR A 70 18.54 -25.49 17.09
CA THR A 70 18.19 -24.49 16.07
C THR A 70 17.78 -23.19 16.77
N VAL A 71 18.50 -22.12 16.45
CA VAL A 71 18.18 -20.77 16.94
C VAL A 71 17.53 -20.00 15.79
N THR A 72 16.34 -19.44 16.02
CA THR A 72 15.62 -18.66 15.02
C THR A 72 15.52 -17.20 15.46
N GLN A 73 15.96 -16.28 14.62
CA GLN A 73 15.71 -14.85 14.78
C GLN A 73 14.64 -14.40 13.82
N ALA A 74 13.54 -13.86 14.33
CA ALA A 74 12.47 -13.30 13.49
C ALA A 74 13.00 -12.15 12.61
N GLY A 75 12.40 -12.01 11.44
CA GLY A 75 12.62 -10.85 10.56
C GLY A 75 11.84 -9.62 11.02
N THR A 76 12.15 -8.49 10.43
CA THR A 76 11.36 -7.26 10.62
C THR A 76 10.05 -7.38 9.85
N ALA A 77 8.92 -7.29 10.54
CA ALA A 77 7.61 -7.29 9.89
C ALA A 77 7.50 -6.08 8.94
N VAL A 78 7.20 -6.32 7.66
CA VAL A 78 6.89 -5.26 6.70
C VAL A 78 5.44 -4.86 6.89
N VAL A 79 5.20 -3.62 7.30
CA VAL A 79 3.85 -3.05 7.34
C VAL A 79 3.51 -2.53 5.95
N ASN A 80 2.49 -3.11 5.32
CA ASN A 80 2.00 -2.65 4.04
C ASN A 80 1.48 -1.21 4.13
N SER A 81 1.78 -0.41 3.12
CA SER A 81 1.37 0.98 3.02
C SER A 81 0.87 1.28 1.61
N LEU A 82 -0.26 1.97 1.54
CA LEU A 82 -0.84 2.48 0.30
C LEU A 82 -1.58 3.78 0.61
N THR A 83 -1.15 4.89 0.01
CA THR A 83 -1.79 6.21 0.13
C THR A 83 -1.89 6.86 -1.24
N LEU A 84 -2.85 7.76 -1.42
CA LEU A 84 -3.05 8.53 -2.64
C LEU A 84 -2.81 10.01 -2.37
N SER A 85 -2.34 10.75 -3.37
CA SER A 85 -2.06 12.19 -3.27
C SER A 85 -3.32 13.04 -3.06
N THR A 86 -4.49 12.48 -3.39
CA THR A 86 -5.80 13.13 -3.20
C THR A 86 -6.89 12.09 -3.01
N SER A 87 -7.98 12.47 -2.37
CA SER A 87 -9.20 11.66 -2.27
C SER A 87 -10.34 12.17 -3.17
N ALA A 88 -10.16 13.34 -3.84
CA ALA A 88 -11.16 13.91 -4.72
C ALA A 88 -10.52 14.68 -5.88
N LEU A 89 -11.20 14.65 -7.03
CA LEU A 89 -10.92 15.45 -8.22
C LEU A 89 -12.22 16.13 -8.67
N ASN A 90 -12.16 17.42 -8.99
CA ASN A 90 -13.32 18.20 -9.40
C ASN A 90 -13.06 18.89 -10.75
N PRO A 91 -12.98 18.13 -11.86
CA PRO A 91 -12.76 18.69 -13.16
C PRO A 91 -13.94 19.52 -13.65
N SER A 92 -13.64 20.53 -14.50
CA SER A 92 -14.65 21.29 -15.22
C SER A 92 -15.38 20.43 -16.24
N ALA A 93 -16.38 20.99 -16.90
CA ALA A 93 -17.11 20.32 -17.97
C ALA A 93 -16.28 20.01 -19.22
N SER A 94 -15.16 20.66 -19.42
CA SER A 94 -14.26 20.44 -20.57
C SER A 94 -13.57 19.08 -20.47
N SER A 95 -13.18 18.53 -21.63
CA SER A 95 -12.26 17.38 -21.66
C SER A 95 -10.91 17.74 -21.05
N GLY A 96 -10.25 16.77 -20.46
CA GLY A 96 -8.95 17.02 -19.85
C GLY A 96 -8.34 15.77 -19.22
N GLY A 97 -7.27 16.01 -18.46
CA GLY A 97 -6.58 14.98 -17.71
C GLY A 97 -5.86 15.55 -16.50
N THR A 98 -5.59 14.68 -15.55
CA THR A 98 -4.84 14.97 -14.33
C THR A 98 -4.12 13.73 -13.87
N GLN A 99 -3.44 13.79 -12.74
CA GLN A 99 -2.70 12.67 -12.18
C GLN A 99 -3.03 12.46 -10.70
N VAL A 100 -3.02 11.21 -10.28
CA VAL A 100 -3.09 10.80 -8.88
C VAL A 100 -1.80 10.08 -8.53
N GLY A 101 -1.04 10.63 -7.57
CA GLY A 101 0.16 9.99 -7.05
C GLY A 101 -0.21 8.83 -6.12
N VAL A 102 0.51 7.73 -6.26
CA VAL A 102 0.43 6.56 -5.38
C VAL A 102 1.72 6.46 -4.60
N THR A 103 1.64 6.46 -3.26
CA THR A 103 2.77 6.16 -2.38
C THR A 103 2.50 4.81 -1.72
N SER A 104 3.37 3.84 -1.99
CA SER A 104 3.16 2.45 -1.58
C SER A 104 4.48 1.70 -1.43
N ASN A 105 4.49 0.63 -0.64
CA ASN A 105 5.56 -0.37 -0.59
C ASN A 105 5.08 -1.76 -1.04
N VAL A 106 3.92 -1.82 -1.69
CA VAL A 106 3.34 -3.07 -2.22
C VAL A 106 2.96 -2.91 -3.70
N THR A 107 2.66 -4.03 -4.35
CA THR A 107 1.98 -4.02 -5.64
C THR A 107 0.53 -3.57 -5.47
N TRP A 108 0.01 -2.82 -6.44
CA TRP A 108 -1.35 -2.30 -6.41
C TRP A 108 -2.04 -2.42 -7.77
N THR A 109 -3.36 -2.44 -7.74
CA THR A 109 -4.25 -2.38 -8.90
C THR A 109 -5.19 -1.20 -8.76
N ALA A 110 -5.57 -0.61 -9.89
CA ALA A 110 -6.52 0.50 -9.95
C ALA A 110 -7.66 0.19 -10.92
N SER A 111 -8.87 0.58 -10.58
CA SER A 111 -10.06 0.45 -11.41
C SER A 111 -10.95 1.68 -11.29
N THR A 112 -11.85 1.88 -12.25
CA THR A 112 -12.90 2.89 -12.17
C THR A 112 -14.26 2.22 -12.40
N ASP A 113 -15.30 2.75 -11.76
CA ASP A 113 -16.69 2.28 -11.85
C ASP A 113 -17.46 2.87 -13.05
N GLN A 114 -16.84 3.79 -13.79
CA GLN A 114 -17.50 4.52 -14.90
C GLN A 114 -16.68 4.46 -16.19
N SER A 115 -17.31 4.11 -17.29
CA SER A 115 -16.67 3.96 -18.60
C SER A 115 -16.21 5.28 -19.23
N TRP A 116 -16.72 6.44 -18.78
CA TRP A 116 -16.31 7.74 -19.29
C TRP A 116 -14.96 8.20 -18.68
N LEU A 117 -14.51 7.58 -17.61
CA LEU A 117 -13.23 7.90 -16.97
C LEU A 117 -12.19 6.85 -17.38
N THR A 118 -11.08 7.28 -17.94
CA THR A 118 -9.97 6.40 -18.29
C THR A 118 -8.81 6.62 -17.34
N ILE A 119 -8.23 5.54 -16.83
CA ILE A 119 -7.07 5.55 -15.93
C ILE A 119 -5.94 4.71 -16.52
N THR A 120 -4.70 5.18 -16.38
CA THR A 120 -3.49 4.48 -16.86
C THR A 120 -2.28 4.86 -16.00
N PRO A 121 -1.47 3.88 -15.54
CA PRO A 121 -1.67 2.43 -15.61
C PRO A 121 -2.74 1.94 -14.64
N THR A 122 -3.26 0.73 -14.86
CA THR A 122 -4.20 0.04 -13.96
C THR A 122 -3.50 -0.87 -12.94
N THR A 123 -2.19 -1.00 -13.01
CA THR A 123 -1.36 -1.78 -12.08
C THR A 123 -0.02 -1.09 -11.86
N GLY A 124 0.57 -1.30 -10.70
CA GLY A 124 1.91 -0.82 -10.40
C GLY A 124 2.51 -1.52 -9.17
N SER A 125 3.73 -1.15 -8.85
CA SER A 125 4.43 -1.61 -7.65
C SER A 125 5.18 -0.46 -7.00
N ASN A 126 5.18 -0.40 -5.68
CA ASN A 126 5.75 0.71 -4.91
C ASN A 126 5.12 2.06 -5.30
N ASN A 127 5.90 3.15 -5.24
CA ASN A 127 5.42 4.46 -5.64
C ASN A 127 5.14 4.51 -7.14
N GLY A 128 4.10 5.26 -7.53
CA GLY A 128 3.71 5.41 -8.92
C GLY A 128 2.78 6.60 -9.14
N THR A 129 2.27 6.71 -10.36
CA THR A 129 1.32 7.75 -10.73
C THR A 129 0.28 7.15 -11.66
N ILE A 130 -0.98 7.46 -11.42
CA ILE A 130 -2.13 7.10 -12.26
C ILE A 130 -2.53 8.34 -13.04
N GLY A 131 -2.40 8.30 -14.37
CA GLY A 131 -3.00 9.29 -15.27
C GLY A 131 -4.52 9.07 -15.31
N VAL A 132 -5.26 10.15 -15.23
CA VAL A 132 -6.72 10.18 -15.26
C VAL A 132 -7.15 11.07 -16.40
N THR A 133 -7.92 10.56 -17.38
CA THR A 133 -8.43 11.32 -18.51
C THR A 133 -9.94 11.19 -18.63
N TYR A 134 -10.58 12.24 -19.10
CA TYR A 134 -12.03 12.32 -19.19
C TYR A 134 -12.45 13.19 -20.40
N PRO A 135 -13.50 12.81 -21.16
CA PRO A 135 -14.08 13.63 -22.22
C PRO A 135 -14.87 14.79 -21.63
N ALA A 136 -15.24 15.75 -22.49
CA ALA A 136 -16.17 16.82 -22.14
C ALA A 136 -17.50 16.26 -21.66
N ASN A 137 -18.14 16.93 -20.68
CA ASN A 137 -19.46 16.61 -20.17
C ASN A 137 -20.47 17.69 -20.58
N SER A 138 -21.23 17.43 -21.61
CA SER A 138 -22.31 18.33 -22.08
C SER A 138 -23.62 18.16 -21.31
N GLY A 139 -23.70 17.18 -20.42
CA GLY A 139 -24.89 16.89 -19.61
C GLY A 139 -24.83 17.51 -18.22
N SER A 140 -25.49 16.87 -17.27
CA SER A 140 -25.42 17.19 -15.85
C SER A 140 -24.10 16.75 -15.24
N THR A 141 -23.77 17.29 -14.06
CA THR A 141 -22.63 16.83 -13.25
C THR A 141 -22.67 15.31 -13.11
N ARG A 142 -21.52 14.66 -13.30
CA ARG A 142 -21.36 13.21 -13.19
C ARG A 142 -20.25 12.83 -12.23
N VAL A 143 -20.37 11.65 -11.62
CA VAL A 143 -19.45 11.16 -10.61
C VAL A 143 -18.90 9.81 -11.01
N ALA A 144 -17.63 9.59 -10.75
CA ALA A 144 -16.95 8.29 -10.84
C ALA A 144 -16.09 8.07 -9.60
N THR A 145 -15.83 6.80 -9.30
CA THR A 145 -14.91 6.39 -8.24
C THR A 145 -13.73 5.65 -8.83
N ILE A 146 -12.52 6.12 -8.55
CA ILE A 146 -11.30 5.35 -8.78
C ILE A 146 -11.00 4.58 -7.51
N THR A 147 -10.83 3.26 -7.60
CA THR A 147 -10.47 2.38 -6.49
C THR A 147 -9.07 1.85 -6.72
N VAL A 148 -8.18 2.03 -5.74
CA VAL A 148 -6.80 1.50 -5.75
C VAL A 148 -6.66 0.51 -4.59
N THR A 149 -6.22 -0.71 -4.90
CA THR A 149 -6.10 -1.80 -3.93
C THR A 149 -4.70 -2.40 -3.97
N GLY A 150 -4.08 -2.58 -2.82
CA GLY A 150 -2.76 -3.20 -2.70
C GLY A 150 -2.44 -3.61 -1.27
N GLY A 151 -1.82 -4.77 -1.08
CA GLY A 151 -1.41 -5.26 0.24
C GLY A 151 -2.53 -5.39 1.28
N GLY A 152 -3.78 -5.61 0.84
CA GLY A 152 -4.97 -5.63 1.70
C GLY A 152 -5.54 -4.25 2.04
N ILE A 153 -4.97 -3.17 1.49
CA ILE A 153 -5.43 -1.79 1.71
C ILE A 153 -6.23 -1.32 0.50
N ILE A 154 -7.35 -0.62 0.73
CA ILE A 154 -8.17 0.00 -0.31
C ILE A 154 -8.16 1.51 -0.12
N ARG A 155 -8.01 2.25 -1.23
CA ARG A 155 -8.12 3.71 -1.27
C ARG A 155 -8.97 4.12 -2.46
N THR A 156 -9.71 5.21 -2.31
CA THR A 156 -10.60 5.72 -3.34
C THR A 156 -10.34 7.19 -3.64
N VAL A 157 -10.60 7.58 -4.88
CA VAL A 157 -10.68 8.97 -5.33
C VAL A 157 -12.04 9.18 -5.97
N ILE A 158 -12.80 10.13 -5.45
CA ILE A 158 -14.09 10.54 -6.04
C ILE A 158 -13.79 11.59 -7.11
N VAL A 159 -14.26 11.35 -8.33
CA VAL A 159 -14.13 12.28 -9.46
C VAL A 159 -15.52 12.87 -9.75
N THR A 160 -15.70 14.15 -9.49
CA THR A 160 -16.94 14.88 -9.75
C THR A 160 -16.73 15.85 -10.90
N GLN A 161 -17.10 15.46 -12.12
CA GLN A 161 -16.99 16.34 -13.28
C GLN A 161 -18.24 17.18 -13.44
N LEU A 162 -18.05 18.51 -13.47
CA LEU A 162 -19.14 19.43 -13.77
C LEU A 162 -19.72 19.16 -15.18
N GLY A 163 -20.96 19.53 -15.38
CA GLY A 163 -21.61 19.52 -16.69
C GLY A 163 -21.83 20.94 -17.19
N THR A 164 -21.96 21.10 -18.51
CA THR A 164 -22.51 22.29 -19.10
C THR A 164 -24.03 22.13 -19.11
N ASN A 165 -24.72 22.70 -18.12
CA ASN A 165 -26.19 22.72 -18.19
C ASN A 165 -26.60 23.47 -19.43
N ALA A 166 -27.27 22.79 -20.37
CA ALA A 166 -27.90 23.47 -21.47
C ALA A 166 -28.97 24.42 -20.88
N SER A 167 -28.86 25.69 -21.18
CA SER A 167 -29.86 26.68 -20.77
C SER A 167 -30.44 27.33 -22.01
N LEU A 168 -31.74 27.45 -22.05
CA LEU A 168 -32.48 28.20 -23.06
C LEU A 168 -33.22 29.31 -22.35
N VAL A 169 -32.85 30.55 -22.63
CA VAL A 169 -33.52 31.73 -22.08
C VAL A 169 -34.17 32.49 -23.22
N VAL A 170 -35.44 32.80 -23.06
CA VAL A 170 -36.20 33.65 -23.98
C VAL A 170 -36.49 34.97 -23.27
N SER A 171 -36.00 36.07 -23.83
CA SER A 171 -36.22 37.40 -23.28
C SER A 171 -36.65 38.39 -24.39
N PRO A 172 -37.77 39.08 -24.24
CA PRO A 172 -38.73 38.96 -23.09
C PRO A 172 -39.53 37.66 -23.16
N ALA A 173 -40.03 37.17 -22.01
CA ALA A 173 -40.87 35.98 -21.90
C ALA A 173 -42.27 36.16 -22.53
N SER A 174 -42.63 37.41 -22.86
CA SER A 174 -43.89 37.77 -23.55
C SER A 174 -43.63 38.91 -24.50
N VAL A 175 -44.30 38.90 -25.63
CA VAL A 175 -44.32 39.95 -26.63
C VAL A 175 -45.78 40.41 -26.79
N ALA A 176 -46.04 41.68 -26.50
CA ALA A 176 -47.33 42.26 -26.81
C ALA A 176 -47.35 42.75 -28.26
N LEU A 177 -48.30 42.26 -29.04
CA LEU A 177 -48.52 42.76 -30.39
C LEU A 177 -49.57 43.84 -30.37
N GLY A 178 -49.39 44.88 -31.17
CA GLY A 178 -50.41 45.94 -31.39
C GLY A 178 -51.64 45.39 -32.12
N THR A 179 -52.72 46.15 -32.10
CA THR A 179 -53.99 45.77 -32.74
C THR A 179 -53.98 45.86 -34.27
N ALA A 180 -52.91 46.41 -34.86
CA ALA A 180 -52.77 46.54 -36.28
C ALA A 180 -52.40 45.20 -36.94
N ILE A 181 -52.93 44.88 -38.10
CA ILE A 181 -52.50 43.75 -38.90
C ILE A 181 -51.03 43.92 -39.31
N ASN A 182 -50.21 42.85 -39.21
CA ASN A 182 -48.76 42.79 -39.44
C ASN A 182 -47.89 43.55 -38.43
N SER A 183 -48.35 43.76 -37.18
CA SER A 183 -47.47 44.19 -36.12
C SER A 183 -46.41 43.08 -35.76
N ASN A 184 -45.11 43.47 -35.72
CA ASN A 184 -43.99 42.58 -35.42
C ASN A 184 -43.39 42.81 -34.05
N GLY A 185 -43.11 41.76 -33.37
CA GLY A 185 -42.33 41.78 -32.16
C GLY A 185 -41.06 40.93 -32.35
N THR A 186 -39.96 41.28 -31.68
CA THR A 186 -38.70 40.54 -31.72
C THR A 186 -38.36 40.03 -30.34
N PHE A 187 -37.76 38.86 -30.27
CA PHE A 187 -37.17 38.34 -29.06
C PHE A 187 -35.77 37.76 -29.38
N THR A 188 -34.93 37.76 -28.36
CA THR A 188 -33.56 37.21 -28.46
C THR A 188 -33.47 35.92 -27.66
N ILE A 189 -32.86 34.91 -28.27
CA ILE A 189 -32.50 33.67 -27.59
C ILE A 189 -31.02 33.78 -27.23
N THR A 190 -30.68 33.67 -25.96
CA THR A 190 -29.29 33.71 -25.42
C THR A 190 -28.92 32.43 -24.69
#